data_db72c9b04a92de8331d67e6164b9a10d
#
_entry.id   db72c9b04a92de8331d67e6164b9a10d
#
_cell.length_a   1.000
_cell.length_b   1.000
_cell.length_c   1.000
_cell.angle_alpha   90.00
_cell.angle_beta   90.00
_cell.angle_gamma   90.00
#
_symmetry.space_group_name_H-M   'P 1'
#
loop_
_entity.id
_entity.type
_entity.pdbx_description
1 polymer ?
#
loop_
_entity_poly.entity_id
_entity_poly.type
_entity_poly.pdbx_seq_one_letter_code
_entity_poly.pdbx_strand_id
1 'polypeptide(L)'
;MIIRQYDPERDHDEVDLLESEVFSSQDNLYDEGDGFLEFLRSTENYVPELELIAEDEGGRIIGHILLTPHMLETPFGPTEILYLSPLSVIMDMQRKGIGSALVRDSIRIAEELGYRAVFLVGEPAFYSRLGFVPASRYGISSLEEVPDEVLLCYVIADDFMESIHEESDA
;
A
#
# COMPACT_ATOMS: atom_id res chain seq x y z
N MET A 1 7.16 -2.98 20.06
CA MET A 1 6.75 -3.34 18.67
C MET A 1 7.95 -3.19 17.75
N ILE A 2 8.15 -4.16 16.89
CA ILE A 2 9.21 -4.15 15.88
C ILE A 2 8.56 -4.26 14.50
N ILE A 3 9.00 -3.40 13.57
CA ILE A 3 8.60 -3.48 12.17
C ILE A 3 9.82 -3.99 11.41
N ARG A 4 9.62 -5.05 10.62
CA ARG A 4 10.70 -5.68 9.85
C ARG A 4 10.17 -6.22 8.53
N GLN A 5 11.10 -6.57 7.64
CA GLN A 5 10.74 -7.17 6.37
C GLN A 5 10.12 -8.56 6.57
N TYR A 6 9.11 -8.85 5.76
CA TYR A 6 8.48 -10.18 5.71
C TYR A 6 9.51 -11.24 5.29
N ASP A 7 9.50 -12.35 6.02
CA ASP A 7 10.34 -13.52 5.73
C ASP A 7 9.43 -14.67 5.29
N PRO A 8 9.50 -15.10 4.01
CA PRO A 8 8.57 -16.12 3.50
C PRO A 8 8.68 -17.47 4.21
N GLU A 9 9.83 -17.82 4.73
CA GLU A 9 10.00 -19.09 5.43
C GLU A 9 9.43 -19.07 6.85
N ARG A 10 9.51 -17.92 7.51
CA ARG A 10 9.12 -17.77 8.92
C ARG A 10 7.70 -17.26 9.08
N ASP A 11 7.25 -16.36 8.23
CA ASP A 11 6.06 -15.55 8.48
C ASP A 11 4.85 -15.95 7.65
N HIS A 12 5.02 -16.79 6.64
CA HIS A 12 4.00 -17.08 5.63
C HIS A 12 2.65 -17.47 6.25
N ASP A 13 2.64 -18.48 7.10
CA ASP A 13 1.39 -19.02 7.65
C ASP A 13 0.70 -18.03 8.57
N GLU A 14 1.47 -17.32 9.38
CA GLU A 14 0.91 -16.35 10.34
C GLU A 14 0.36 -15.12 9.62
N VAL A 15 1.03 -14.64 8.58
CA VAL A 15 0.53 -13.52 7.76
C VAL A 15 -0.73 -13.92 7.01
N ASP A 16 -0.76 -15.12 6.42
CA ASP A 16 -1.96 -15.59 5.73
C ASP A 16 -3.15 -15.71 6.68
N LEU A 17 -2.92 -16.18 7.89
CA LEU A 17 -3.97 -16.25 8.91
C LEU A 17 -4.45 -14.85 9.31
N LEU A 18 -3.54 -13.92 9.53
CA LEU A 18 -3.89 -12.53 9.86
C LEU A 18 -4.74 -11.90 8.77
N GLU A 19 -4.34 -12.05 7.52
CA GLU A 19 -5.07 -11.49 6.40
C GLU A 19 -6.46 -12.12 6.26
N SER A 20 -6.57 -13.43 6.45
CA SER A 20 -7.87 -14.13 6.42
C SER A 20 -8.81 -13.61 7.50
N GLU A 21 -8.31 -13.39 8.71
CA GLU A 21 -9.12 -12.86 9.82
C GLU A 21 -9.61 -11.44 9.55
N VAL A 22 -8.74 -10.58 9.03
CA VAL A 22 -9.10 -9.19 8.73
C VAL A 22 -10.10 -9.12 7.58
N PHE A 23 -9.87 -9.86 6.51
CA PHE A 23 -10.79 -9.87 5.36
C PHE A 23 -12.16 -10.44 5.69
N SER A 24 -12.22 -11.48 6.51
CA SER A 24 -13.51 -12.09 6.89
C SER A 24 -14.34 -11.20 7.83
N SER A 25 -13.70 -10.28 8.56
CA SER A 25 -14.38 -9.40 9.51
C SER A 25 -14.84 -8.07 8.88
N GLN A 26 -14.38 -7.76 7.69
CA GLN A 26 -14.72 -6.52 6.97
C GLN A 26 -15.65 -6.82 5.81
N ASP A 27 -16.71 -5.98 5.70
CA ASP A 27 -17.56 -5.94 4.53
C ASP A 27 -16.77 -5.22 3.43
N ASN A 28 -15.83 -5.93 2.83
CA ASN A 28 -14.85 -5.34 1.94
C ASN A 28 -15.37 -5.36 0.49
N LEU A 29 -15.83 -4.19 0.03
CA LEU A 29 -16.30 -4.00 -1.35
C LEU A 29 -15.17 -4.20 -2.38
N TYR A 30 -13.92 -4.21 -1.91
CA TYR A 30 -12.74 -4.34 -2.74
C TYR A 30 -11.98 -5.62 -2.41
N ASP A 31 -12.74 -6.67 -2.02
CA ASP A 31 -12.14 -7.97 -1.70
C ASP A 31 -11.40 -8.52 -2.91
N GLU A 32 -10.11 -8.67 -2.78
CA GLU A 32 -9.23 -9.16 -3.83
C GLU A 32 -9.13 -10.69 -3.84
N GLY A 33 -9.85 -11.34 -2.92
CA GLY A 33 -10.01 -12.79 -2.91
C GLY A 33 -8.85 -13.58 -2.36
N ASP A 34 -9.06 -14.88 -2.22
CA ASP A 34 -8.03 -15.81 -1.79
C ASP A 34 -6.93 -15.91 -2.85
N GLY A 35 -5.68 -15.96 -2.41
CA GLY A 35 -4.54 -16.08 -3.30
C GLY A 35 -4.00 -14.76 -3.85
N PHE A 36 -4.58 -13.63 -3.45
CA PHE A 36 -4.11 -12.32 -3.93
C PHE A 36 -2.65 -12.06 -3.55
N LEU A 37 -2.27 -12.35 -2.31
CA LEU A 37 -0.88 -12.17 -1.86
C LEU A 37 0.09 -13.06 -2.63
N GLU A 38 -0.29 -14.33 -2.85
CA GLU A 38 0.55 -15.24 -3.63
C GLU A 38 0.72 -14.74 -5.06
N PHE A 39 -0.35 -14.22 -5.65
CA PHE A 39 -0.29 -13.60 -6.98
C PHE A 39 0.69 -12.44 -6.98
N LEU A 40 0.58 -11.51 -6.04
CA LEU A 40 1.47 -10.34 -5.97
C LEU A 40 2.93 -10.75 -5.78
N ARG A 41 3.19 -11.71 -4.90
CA ARG A 41 4.54 -12.19 -4.62
C ARG A 41 5.16 -12.95 -5.79
N SER A 42 4.33 -13.48 -6.69
CA SER A 42 4.78 -14.23 -7.86
C SER A 42 5.10 -13.34 -9.07
N THR A 43 4.74 -12.06 -9.03
CA THR A 43 5.01 -11.15 -10.14
C THR A 43 6.50 -10.79 -10.21
N GLU A 44 6.99 -10.49 -11.42
CA GLU A 44 8.36 -10.06 -11.62
C GLU A 44 8.66 -8.71 -10.94
N ASN A 45 7.61 -7.94 -10.67
CA ASN A 45 7.73 -6.61 -10.08
C ASN A 45 7.73 -6.62 -8.55
N TYR A 46 7.52 -7.77 -7.93
CA TYR A 46 7.51 -7.88 -6.47
C TYR A 46 8.85 -7.43 -5.87
N VAL A 47 8.77 -6.52 -4.90
CA VAL A 47 9.93 -5.97 -4.21
C VAL A 47 9.89 -6.44 -2.76
N PRO A 48 10.71 -7.43 -2.35
CA PRO A 48 10.64 -7.98 -1.00
C PRO A 48 10.80 -6.95 0.11
N GLU A 49 11.61 -5.92 -0.09
CA GLU A 49 11.85 -4.85 0.88
C GLU A 49 10.59 -4.03 1.19
N LEU A 50 9.58 -4.11 0.32
CA LEU A 50 8.32 -3.36 0.47
C LEU A 50 7.19 -4.20 1.06
N GLU A 51 7.50 -5.39 1.56
CA GLU A 51 6.55 -6.17 2.36
C GLU A 51 7.06 -6.22 3.80
N LEU A 52 6.29 -5.60 4.72
CA LEU A 52 6.69 -5.44 6.11
C LEU A 52 5.66 -6.09 7.04
N ILE A 53 6.15 -6.58 8.17
CA ILE A 53 5.30 -7.03 9.26
C ILE A 53 5.62 -6.22 10.53
N ALA A 54 4.62 -6.11 11.39
CA ALA A 54 4.81 -5.58 12.74
C ALA A 54 4.63 -6.74 13.72
N GLU A 55 5.57 -6.91 14.65
CA GLU A 55 5.45 -7.93 15.68
C GLU A 55 5.48 -7.29 17.07
N ASP A 56 4.78 -7.90 18.01
CA ASP A 56 4.77 -7.45 19.39
C ASP A 56 6.00 -7.98 20.14
N GLU A 57 6.10 -7.68 21.44
CA GLU A 57 7.23 -8.09 22.26
C GLU A 57 7.40 -9.60 22.36
N GLY A 58 6.30 -10.35 22.19
CA GLY A 58 6.32 -11.82 22.20
C GLY A 58 6.61 -12.46 20.85
N GLY A 59 6.81 -11.65 19.80
CA GLY A 59 7.05 -12.17 18.47
C GLY A 59 5.80 -12.50 17.67
N ARG A 60 4.61 -12.15 18.18
CA ARG A 60 3.35 -12.35 17.46
C ARG A 60 3.23 -11.30 16.36
N ILE A 61 2.87 -11.71 15.16
CA ILE A 61 2.63 -10.78 14.06
C ILE A 61 1.27 -10.12 14.25
N ILE A 62 1.28 -8.79 14.37
CA ILE A 62 0.09 -7.98 14.68
C ILE A 62 -0.30 -7.06 13.54
N GLY A 63 0.55 -6.93 12.52
CA GLY A 63 0.24 -6.10 11.35
C GLY A 63 1.06 -6.52 10.15
N HIS A 64 0.57 -6.12 8.96
CA HIS A 64 1.18 -6.47 7.68
C HIS A 64 0.86 -5.41 6.65
N ILE A 65 1.84 -5.06 5.82
CA ILE A 65 1.67 -4.13 4.70
C ILE A 65 2.47 -4.62 3.51
N LEU A 66 1.95 -4.40 2.31
CA LEU A 66 2.64 -4.70 1.07
C LEU A 66 2.44 -3.55 0.07
N LEU A 67 3.55 -3.06 -0.47
CA LEU A 67 3.54 -2.11 -1.58
C LEU A 67 4.10 -2.81 -2.81
N THR A 68 3.41 -2.69 -3.95
CA THR A 68 3.84 -3.31 -5.21
C THR A 68 3.89 -2.28 -6.34
N PRO A 69 4.90 -2.37 -7.23
CA PRO A 69 4.96 -1.50 -8.41
C PRO A 69 3.80 -1.79 -9.38
N HIS A 70 3.19 -0.71 -9.86
CA HIS A 70 2.13 -0.76 -10.85
C HIS A 70 2.30 0.36 -11.87
N MET A 71 1.84 0.13 -13.08
CA MET A 71 1.71 1.18 -14.07
C MET A 71 0.34 1.81 -13.93
N LEU A 72 0.31 3.10 -13.65
CA LEU A 72 -0.92 3.87 -13.53
C LEU A 72 -1.16 4.62 -14.83
N GLU A 73 -2.35 4.45 -15.40
CA GLU A 73 -2.76 5.25 -16.54
C GLU A 73 -3.17 6.65 -16.06
N THR A 74 -2.57 7.67 -16.65
CA THR A 74 -2.88 9.07 -16.35
C THR A 74 -3.28 9.79 -17.64
N PRO A 75 -3.91 10.98 -17.55
CA PRO A 75 -4.17 11.79 -18.75
C PRO A 75 -2.90 12.13 -19.54
N PHE A 76 -1.73 11.98 -18.93
CA PHE A 76 -0.43 12.28 -19.52
C PHE A 76 0.34 11.04 -19.94
N GLY A 77 -0.28 9.85 -19.88
CA GLY A 77 0.33 8.58 -20.23
C GLY A 77 0.56 7.68 -19.01
N PRO A 78 1.07 6.45 -19.24
CA PRO A 78 1.34 5.53 -18.14
C PRO A 78 2.56 5.98 -17.33
N THR A 79 2.47 5.84 -15.99
CA THR A 79 3.60 6.12 -15.10
C THR A 79 3.71 5.04 -14.03
N GLU A 80 4.92 4.73 -13.61
CA GLU A 80 5.13 3.75 -12.54
C GLU A 80 4.90 4.37 -11.18
N ILE A 81 4.08 3.70 -10.38
CA ILE A 81 3.81 4.08 -9.00
C ILE A 81 3.88 2.82 -8.13
N LEU A 82 3.88 3.01 -6.81
CA LEU A 82 3.64 1.91 -5.88
C LEU A 82 2.17 1.91 -5.49
N TYR A 83 1.59 0.71 -5.43
CA TYR A 83 0.22 0.53 -4.96
C TYR A 83 0.26 -0.16 -3.59
N LEU A 84 -0.40 0.43 -2.62
CA LEU A 84 -0.47 -0.08 -1.25
C LEU A 84 -1.70 -0.97 -1.10
N SER A 85 -1.49 -2.27 -0.94
CA SER A 85 -2.53 -3.24 -0.63
C SER A 85 -1.88 -4.61 -0.40
N PRO A 86 -2.19 -5.28 0.70
CA PRO A 86 -3.05 -4.87 1.79
C PRO A 86 -2.33 -4.06 2.87
N LEU A 87 -3.11 -3.44 3.74
CA LEU A 87 -2.66 -2.96 5.05
C LEU A 87 -3.61 -3.55 6.07
N SER A 88 -3.12 -4.37 6.97
CA SER A 88 -3.94 -5.09 7.93
C SER A 88 -3.32 -5.07 9.32
N VAL A 89 -4.17 -4.85 10.33
CA VAL A 89 -3.80 -4.94 11.76
C VAL A 89 -4.83 -5.84 12.42
N ILE A 90 -4.38 -6.79 13.25
CA ILE A 90 -5.29 -7.71 13.93
C ILE A 90 -6.30 -6.92 14.80
N MET A 91 -7.50 -7.48 14.95
CA MET A 91 -8.65 -6.77 15.53
C MET A 91 -8.37 -6.18 16.91
N ASP A 92 -7.76 -6.95 17.80
CA ASP A 92 -7.50 -6.51 19.18
C ASP A 92 -6.37 -5.49 19.29
N MET A 93 -5.64 -5.24 18.21
CA MET A 93 -4.53 -4.28 18.18
C MET A 93 -4.78 -3.06 17.30
N GLN A 94 -6.00 -2.92 16.77
CA GLN A 94 -6.36 -1.77 15.96
C GLN A 94 -6.47 -0.50 16.82
N ARG A 95 -6.32 0.67 16.17
CA ARG A 95 -6.37 2.00 16.79
C ARG A 95 -5.26 2.28 17.80
N LYS A 96 -4.12 1.61 17.64
CA LYS A 96 -2.93 1.79 18.49
C LYS A 96 -1.72 2.36 17.72
N GLY A 97 -1.95 2.82 16.49
CA GLY A 97 -0.90 3.43 15.69
C GLY A 97 -0.05 2.46 14.90
N ILE A 98 -0.38 1.16 14.90
CA ILE A 98 0.41 0.14 14.20
C ILE A 98 0.30 0.33 12.69
N GLY A 99 -0.90 0.54 12.16
CA GLY A 99 -1.10 0.79 10.74
C GLY A 99 -0.36 2.02 10.25
N SER A 100 -0.42 3.11 11.03
CA SER A 100 0.30 4.34 10.71
C SER A 100 1.81 4.13 10.67
N ALA A 101 2.35 3.37 11.63
CA ALA A 101 3.77 3.06 11.68
C ALA A 101 4.21 2.24 10.46
N LEU A 102 3.41 1.24 10.07
CA LEU A 102 3.69 0.44 8.88
C LEU A 102 3.69 1.29 7.61
N VAL A 103 2.72 2.19 7.46
CA VAL A 103 2.67 3.08 6.30
C VAL A 103 3.90 3.99 6.26
N ARG A 104 4.25 4.63 7.38
CA ARG A 104 5.41 5.53 7.43
C ARG A 104 6.72 4.81 7.11
N ASP A 105 6.92 3.62 7.66
CA ASP A 105 8.13 2.85 7.38
C ASP A 105 8.20 2.41 5.93
N SER A 106 7.09 1.99 5.34
CA SER A 106 7.07 1.58 3.94
C SER A 106 7.34 2.75 3.00
N ILE A 107 6.82 3.95 3.30
CA ILE A 107 7.11 5.14 2.51
C ILE A 107 8.59 5.51 2.59
N ARG A 108 9.18 5.42 3.78
CA ARG A 108 10.61 5.69 3.96
C ARG A 108 11.45 4.74 3.12
N ILE A 109 11.12 3.45 3.12
CA ILE A 109 11.83 2.46 2.31
C ILE A 109 11.62 2.73 0.82
N ALA A 110 10.39 3.06 0.42
CA ALA A 110 10.08 3.39 -0.96
C ALA A 110 10.90 4.59 -1.46
N GLU A 111 11.05 5.61 -0.62
CA GLU A 111 11.89 6.77 -0.94
C GLU A 111 13.36 6.37 -1.11
N GLU A 112 13.89 5.56 -0.21
CA GLU A 112 15.27 5.05 -0.29
C GLU A 112 15.50 4.25 -1.57
N LEU A 113 14.48 3.52 -2.04
CA LEU A 113 14.56 2.72 -3.26
C LEU A 113 14.34 3.54 -4.54
N GLY A 114 14.01 4.82 -4.42
CA GLY A 114 13.85 5.71 -5.57
C GLY A 114 12.45 5.79 -6.15
N TYR A 115 11.46 5.23 -5.49
CA TYR A 115 10.06 5.36 -5.93
C TYR A 115 9.55 6.77 -5.67
N ARG A 116 8.60 7.22 -6.48
CA ARG A 116 8.18 8.61 -6.52
C ARG A 116 6.81 8.87 -5.92
N ALA A 117 5.94 7.87 -5.88
CA ALA A 117 4.58 8.03 -5.34
C ALA A 117 4.00 6.69 -4.90
N VAL A 118 3.10 6.75 -3.91
CA VAL A 118 2.33 5.61 -3.42
C VAL A 118 0.85 5.93 -3.60
N PHE A 119 0.12 5.03 -4.22
CA PHE A 119 -1.32 5.13 -4.43
C PHE A 119 -2.04 4.02 -3.68
N LEU A 120 -3.29 4.28 -3.31
CA LEU A 120 -4.15 3.29 -2.67
C LEU A 120 -5.62 3.64 -2.85
N VAL A 121 -6.47 2.66 -2.61
CA VAL A 121 -7.90 2.85 -2.44
C VAL A 121 -8.21 2.59 -0.97
N GLY A 122 -8.72 3.60 -0.26
CA GLY A 122 -8.94 3.45 1.17
C GLY A 122 -9.68 4.62 1.80
N GLU A 123 -9.72 4.60 3.13
CA GLU A 123 -10.47 5.57 3.93
C GLU A 123 -9.72 6.90 4.04
N PRO A 124 -10.28 7.99 3.48
CA PRO A 124 -9.60 9.29 3.53
C PRO A 124 -9.29 9.80 4.94
N ALA A 125 -10.19 9.54 5.90
CA ALA A 125 -9.98 10.02 7.27
C ALA A 125 -8.70 9.44 7.89
N PHE A 126 -8.39 8.19 7.60
CA PHE A 126 -7.17 7.56 8.11
C PHE A 126 -5.93 8.05 7.36
N TYR A 127 -5.97 7.99 6.02
CA TYR A 127 -4.78 8.25 5.22
C TYR A 127 -4.43 9.73 5.10
N SER A 128 -5.41 10.63 5.24
CA SER A 128 -5.13 12.07 5.20
C SER A 128 -4.20 12.51 6.33
N ARG A 129 -4.28 11.87 7.49
CA ARG A 129 -3.37 12.14 8.62
C ARG A 129 -1.94 11.75 8.33
N LEU A 130 -1.73 10.86 7.36
CA LEU A 130 -0.41 10.38 6.95
C LEU A 130 0.15 11.16 5.76
N GLY A 131 -0.59 12.16 5.28
CA GLY A 131 -0.17 13.00 4.18
C GLY A 131 -0.70 12.60 2.81
N PHE A 132 -1.58 11.59 2.75
CA PHE A 132 -2.24 11.20 1.50
C PHE A 132 -3.32 12.22 1.13
N VAL A 133 -3.46 12.46 -0.17
CA VAL A 133 -4.47 13.36 -0.72
C VAL A 133 -5.20 12.65 -1.86
N PRO A 134 -6.41 13.10 -2.24
CA PRO A 134 -7.08 12.52 -3.40
C PRO A 134 -6.24 12.68 -4.66
N ALA A 135 -6.12 11.62 -5.43
CA ALA A 135 -5.35 11.63 -6.68
C ALA A 135 -5.94 12.61 -7.70
N SER A 136 -7.24 12.90 -7.58
CA SER A 136 -7.92 13.90 -8.42
C SER A 136 -7.30 15.29 -8.31
N ARG A 137 -6.63 15.58 -7.19
CA ARG A 137 -5.89 16.85 -7.03
C ARG A 137 -4.81 17.02 -8.09
N TYR A 138 -4.29 15.93 -8.62
CA TYR A 138 -3.27 15.93 -9.67
C TYR A 138 -3.83 15.62 -11.06
N GLY A 139 -5.17 15.68 -11.22
CA GLY A 139 -5.81 15.37 -12.48
C GLY A 139 -5.89 13.88 -12.80
N ILE A 140 -5.65 13.04 -11.82
CA ILE A 140 -5.71 11.58 -11.97
C ILE A 140 -7.07 11.12 -11.45
N SER A 141 -7.88 10.55 -12.35
CA SER A 141 -9.19 10.01 -11.98
C SER A 141 -9.09 8.51 -11.73
N SER A 142 -9.96 8.03 -10.85
CA SER A 142 -10.06 6.60 -10.56
C SER A 142 -10.68 5.86 -11.74
N LEU A 143 -10.52 4.55 -11.73
CA LEU A 143 -11.25 3.66 -12.61
C LEU A 143 -12.76 3.76 -12.32
N GLU A 144 -13.59 3.48 -13.32
CA GLU A 144 -15.04 3.66 -13.25
C GLU A 144 -15.73 3.02 -12.04
N GLU A 145 -15.12 1.98 -11.45
CA GLU A 145 -15.69 1.23 -10.35
C GLU A 145 -15.31 1.78 -8.96
N VAL A 146 -14.42 2.79 -8.90
CA VAL A 146 -13.90 3.32 -7.64
C VAL A 146 -14.17 4.83 -7.58
N PRO A 147 -14.88 5.32 -6.52
CA PRO A 147 -15.08 6.76 -6.36
C PRO A 147 -13.76 7.52 -6.24
N ASP A 148 -13.70 8.72 -6.83
CA ASP A 148 -12.49 9.55 -6.80
C ASP A 148 -12.05 9.90 -5.37
N GLU A 149 -12.99 10.02 -4.44
CA GLU A 149 -12.67 10.38 -3.05
C GLU A 149 -11.82 9.34 -2.33
N VAL A 150 -11.84 8.07 -2.78
CA VAL A 150 -11.12 6.99 -2.11
C VAL A 150 -9.83 6.57 -2.83
N LEU A 151 -9.58 7.10 -4.02
CA LEU A 151 -8.29 6.92 -4.68
C LEU A 151 -7.33 8.00 -4.17
N LEU A 152 -6.39 7.58 -3.34
CA LEU A 152 -5.52 8.49 -2.61
C LEU A 152 -4.08 8.27 -3.04
N CYS A 153 -3.26 9.33 -2.91
CA CYS A 153 -1.85 9.21 -3.22
C CYS A 153 -0.98 10.01 -2.25
N TYR A 154 0.24 9.54 -2.08
CA TYR A 154 1.31 10.24 -1.38
C TYR A 154 2.44 10.45 -2.37
N VAL A 155 2.76 11.70 -2.66
CA VAL A 155 3.82 12.05 -3.60
C VAL A 155 5.13 12.15 -2.81
N ILE A 156 6.06 11.23 -3.09
CA ILE A 156 7.36 11.18 -2.42
C ILE A 156 8.33 12.17 -3.04
N ALA A 157 8.40 12.17 -4.37
CA ALA A 157 9.32 13.04 -5.10
C ALA A 157 8.58 14.27 -5.60
N ASP A 158 9.11 15.46 -5.29
CA ASP A 158 8.52 16.74 -5.68
C ASP A 158 8.35 16.90 -7.19
N ASP A 159 9.18 16.20 -7.98
CA ASP A 159 9.15 16.27 -9.43
C ASP A 159 8.22 15.22 -10.07
N PHE A 160 7.43 14.51 -9.28
CA PHE A 160 6.52 13.46 -9.79
C PHE A 160 5.56 14.04 -10.84
N MET A 161 4.95 15.19 -10.57
CA MET A 161 4.04 15.85 -11.51
C MET A 161 4.75 16.35 -12.75
N GLU A 162 5.95 16.87 -12.60
CA GLU A 162 6.77 17.32 -13.73
C GLU A 162 7.10 16.16 -14.67
N SER A 163 7.45 15.00 -14.12
CA SER A 163 7.77 13.82 -14.92
C SER A 163 6.57 13.33 -15.73
N ILE A 164 5.36 13.38 -15.15
CA ILE A 164 4.13 13.02 -15.86
C ILE A 164 3.92 13.97 -17.04
N HIS A 165 4.06 15.28 -16.84
CA HIS A 165 3.87 16.30 -17.89
C HIS A 165 4.95 16.21 -18.99
N GLU A 166 6.20 15.94 -18.64
CA GLU A 166 7.28 15.77 -19.61
C GLU A 166 7.03 14.57 -20.52
N GLU A 167 6.53 13.47 -19.98
CA GLU A 167 6.18 12.31 -20.78
C GLU A 167 5.05 12.60 -21.78
N SER A 168 4.13 13.50 -21.44
CA SER A 168 3.04 13.87 -22.34
C SER A 168 3.47 14.79 -23.47
N ASP A 169 4.51 15.59 -23.25
CA ASP A 169 5.04 16.55 -24.24
C ASP A 169 6.04 15.90 -25.21
N ALA A 170 6.42 14.69 -24.91
CA ALA A 170 7.31 13.93 -25.79
C ALA A 170 6.50 13.19 -26.87
#